data_9b4b06de0789a915c3a6230429665ec8
#
_entry.id   9b4b06de0789a915c3a6230429665ec8
#
_cell.length_a   1.000
_cell.length_b   1.000
_cell.length_c   1.000
_cell.angle_alpha   90.00
_cell.angle_beta   90.00
_cell.angle_gamma   90.00
#
_symmetry.space_group_name_H-M   'P 1'
#
loop_
_entity.id
_entity.type
_entity.pdbx_description
1 polymer ?
#
loop_
_entity_poly.entity_id
_entity_poly.type
_entity_poly.pdbx_seq_one_letter_code
_entity_poly.pdbx_strand_id
1 'polypeptide(L)'
;RHPDLPEGQLAKLRAAVVNMRALAEVGRTIGLGDHLYLGRGEETTGGRDKDSILADAVEAVIGAVYITQGMGAAAALVHHLIDPLIAASALRGAGLDWKTSLQELLSQHDLGNPTYQVDESGPEHAKEFAARVVVAGAVEGTGEGRTKKDAEQRAAAAAWETLGTRYAGTA
;
A
#
# COMPACT_ATOMS: atom_id res chain seq x y z
N ARG A 1 -3.34 12.55 -3.50
CA ARG A 1 -4.48 11.62 -3.67
C ARG A 1 -5.01 11.06 -2.35
N HIS A 2 -4.30 11.28 -1.27
CA HIS A 2 -4.71 10.92 0.10
C HIS A 2 -4.39 12.10 1.03
N PRO A 3 -5.04 13.28 0.84
CA PRO A 3 -4.72 14.49 1.60
C PRO A 3 -5.01 14.35 3.10
N ASP A 4 -5.88 13.39 3.45
CA ASP A 4 -6.36 13.19 4.82
C ASP A 4 -5.51 12.17 5.61
N LEU A 5 -4.48 11.57 4.98
CA LEU A 5 -3.59 10.64 5.68
C LEU A 5 -2.50 11.39 6.45
N PRO A 6 -2.23 11.01 7.72
CA PRO A 6 -1.09 11.50 8.49
C PRO A 6 0.24 11.30 7.76
N GLU A 7 1.19 12.23 7.95
CA GLU A 7 2.50 12.21 7.29
C GLU A 7 3.24 10.88 7.47
N GLY A 8 3.20 10.29 8.67
CA GLY A 8 3.81 9.00 8.97
C GLY A 8 3.23 7.86 8.14
N GLN A 9 1.94 7.90 7.80
CA GLN A 9 1.30 6.92 6.91
C GLN A 9 1.65 7.15 5.44
N LEU A 10 1.68 8.40 5.01
CA LEU A 10 2.15 8.73 3.66
C LEU A 10 3.59 8.27 3.44
N ALA A 11 4.46 8.43 4.44
CA ALA A 11 5.84 7.93 4.40
C ALA A 11 5.89 6.39 4.30
N LYS A 12 5.07 5.66 5.08
CA LYS A 12 4.98 4.19 5.01
C LYS A 12 4.42 3.72 3.66
N LEU A 13 3.35 4.37 3.15
CA LEU A 13 2.78 4.05 1.85
C LEU A 13 3.80 4.27 0.74
N ARG A 14 4.53 5.39 0.77
CA ARG A 14 5.63 5.65 -0.16
C ARG A 14 6.68 4.54 -0.09
N ALA A 15 7.15 4.17 1.10
CA ALA A 15 8.14 3.11 1.27
C ALA A 15 7.64 1.74 0.79
N ALA A 16 6.34 1.46 0.88
CA ALA A 16 5.74 0.22 0.39
C ALA A 16 5.71 0.11 -1.13
N VAL A 17 5.62 1.25 -1.85
CA VAL A 17 5.49 1.28 -3.32
C VAL A 17 6.74 1.80 -4.03
N VAL A 18 7.67 2.47 -3.32
CA VAL A 18 8.94 2.97 -3.86
C VAL A 18 10.09 2.25 -3.16
N ASN A 19 10.29 1.00 -3.54
CA ASN A 19 11.41 0.17 -3.10
C ASN A 19 11.87 -0.72 -4.24
N MET A 20 13.05 -1.29 -4.13
CA MET A 20 13.67 -2.13 -5.15
C MET A 20 12.72 -3.22 -5.67
N ARG A 21 12.02 -3.94 -4.78
CA ARG A 21 11.11 -5.02 -5.15
C ARG A 21 9.91 -4.53 -5.94
N ALA A 22 9.31 -3.41 -5.54
CA ALA A 22 8.18 -2.82 -6.23
C ALA A 22 8.57 -2.29 -7.62
N LEU A 23 9.73 -1.64 -7.74
CA LEU A 23 10.26 -1.18 -9.03
C LEU A 23 10.64 -2.35 -9.93
N ALA A 24 11.21 -3.44 -9.40
CA ALA A 24 11.47 -4.65 -10.16
C ALA A 24 10.18 -5.27 -10.72
N GLU A 25 9.09 -5.29 -9.94
CA GLU A 25 7.78 -5.77 -10.40
C GLU A 25 7.23 -4.91 -11.54
N VAL A 26 7.41 -3.59 -11.46
CA VAL A 26 7.11 -2.68 -12.60
C VAL A 26 7.95 -3.08 -13.81
N GLY A 27 9.25 -3.28 -13.65
CA GLY A 27 10.15 -3.68 -14.73
C GLY A 27 9.70 -4.97 -15.42
N ARG A 28 9.25 -5.97 -14.63
CA ARG A 28 8.67 -7.22 -15.15
C ARG A 28 7.38 -6.97 -15.93
N THR A 29 6.48 -6.18 -15.34
CA THR A 29 5.18 -5.89 -15.95
C THR A 29 5.30 -5.24 -17.32
N ILE A 30 6.29 -4.37 -17.52
CA ILE A 30 6.55 -3.72 -18.82
C ILE A 30 7.53 -4.50 -19.71
N GLY A 31 7.99 -5.70 -19.30
CA GLY A 31 8.90 -6.53 -20.07
C GLY A 31 10.30 -5.94 -20.24
N LEU A 32 10.75 -5.06 -19.31
CA LEU A 32 12.00 -4.32 -19.47
C LEU A 32 13.22 -5.22 -19.53
N GLY A 33 13.21 -6.36 -18.85
CA GLY A 33 14.31 -7.32 -18.83
C GLY A 33 14.74 -7.81 -20.21
N ASP A 34 13.78 -7.98 -21.13
CA ASP A 34 14.04 -8.45 -22.51
C ASP A 34 14.84 -7.45 -23.34
N HIS A 35 14.82 -6.18 -22.95
CA HIS A 35 15.50 -5.07 -23.63
C HIS A 35 16.86 -4.71 -23.02
N LEU A 36 17.30 -5.40 -21.97
CA LEU A 36 18.57 -5.12 -21.30
C LEU A 36 19.74 -5.83 -21.99
N TYR A 37 20.80 -5.10 -22.22
CA TYR A 37 22.09 -5.66 -22.64
C TYR A 37 22.94 -5.95 -21.41
N LEU A 38 23.11 -7.22 -21.10
CA LEU A 38 23.84 -7.69 -19.93
C LEU A 38 25.18 -8.33 -20.33
N GLY A 39 26.15 -8.27 -19.44
CA GLY A 39 27.37 -9.08 -19.58
C GLY A 39 27.06 -10.58 -19.43
N ARG A 40 27.87 -11.43 -20.05
CA ARG A 40 27.71 -12.90 -20.07
C ARG A 40 27.51 -13.51 -18.67
N GLY A 41 28.20 -13.00 -17.66
CA GLY A 41 28.07 -13.46 -16.28
C GLY A 41 26.68 -13.22 -15.70
N GLU A 42 26.13 -12.03 -15.92
CA GLU A 42 24.77 -11.70 -15.45
C GLU A 42 23.69 -12.43 -16.26
N GLU A 43 23.87 -12.61 -17.56
CA GLU A 43 22.92 -13.40 -18.38
C GLU A 43 22.82 -14.84 -17.89
N THR A 44 23.94 -15.49 -17.59
CA THR A 44 23.97 -16.91 -17.14
C THR A 44 23.35 -17.09 -15.74
N THR A 45 23.31 -16.03 -14.92
CA THR A 45 22.75 -16.05 -13.57
C THR A 45 21.32 -15.52 -13.49
N GLY A 46 20.65 -15.32 -14.63
CA GLY A 46 19.27 -14.84 -14.68
C GLY A 46 19.13 -13.33 -14.44
N GLY A 47 20.18 -12.55 -14.77
CA GLY A 47 20.22 -11.10 -14.54
C GLY A 47 19.07 -10.31 -15.12
N ARG A 48 18.43 -10.81 -16.21
CA ARG A 48 17.25 -10.16 -16.83
C ARG A 48 16.04 -10.09 -15.92
N ASP A 49 15.94 -10.99 -14.92
CA ASP A 49 14.83 -11.03 -13.94
C ASP A 49 15.29 -10.68 -12.52
N LYS A 50 16.51 -10.20 -12.35
CA LYS A 50 17.07 -9.86 -11.05
C LYS A 50 16.49 -8.52 -10.55
N ASP A 51 15.97 -8.52 -9.33
CA ASP A 51 15.28 -7.36 -8.73
C ASP A 51 16.12 -6.08 -8.81
N SER A 52 17.39 -6.14 -8.44
CA SER A 52 18.25 -4.95 -8.45
C SER A 52 18.44 -4.38 -9.86
N ILE A 53 18.66 -5.24 -10.86
CA ILE A 53 18.88 -4.82 -12.24
C ILE A 53 17.61 -4.23 -12.85
N LEU A 54 16.45 -4.86 -12.60
CA LEU A 54 15.16 -4.36 -13.09
C LEU A 54 14.78 -3.03 -12.42
N ALA A 55 15.00 -2.90 -11.12
CA ALA A 55 14.72 -1.65 -10.41
C ALA A 55 15.57 -0.49 -10.93
N ASP A 56 16.90 -0.71 -11.03
CA ASP A 56 17.83 0.29 -11.57
C ASP A 56 17.48 0.67 -13.02
N ALA A 57 17.05 -0.31 -13.83
CA ALA A 57 16.63 -0.06 -15.21
C ALA A 57 15.35 0.79 -15.28
N VAL A 58 14.38 0.57 -14.40
CA VAL A 58 13.16 1.43 -14.31
C VAL A 58 13.55 2.86 -13.93
N GLU A 59 14.42 3.03 -12.94
CA GLU A 59 14.91 4.35 -12.55
C GLU A 59 15.64 5.05 -13.70
N ALA A 60 16.49 4.31 -14.43
CA ALA A 60 17.18 4.84 -15.60
C ALA A 60 16.23 5.28 -16.71
N VAL A 61 15.14 4.53 -16.98
CA VAL A 61 14.09 4.92 -17.95
C VAL A 61 13.41 6.20 -17.51
N ILE A 62 13.00 6.32 -16.24
CA ILE A 62 12.39 7.54 -15.70
C ILE A 62 13.35 8.74 -15.85
N GLY A 63 14.65 8.53 -15.52
CA GLY A 63 15.69 9.54 -15.67
C GLY A 63 15.89 9.97 -17.13
N ALA A 64 15.90 9.03 -18.06
CA ALA A 64 16.01 9.30 -19.50
C ALA A 64 14.83 10.14 -20.01
N VAL A 65 13.61 9.80 -19.61
CA VAL A 65 12.41 10.59 -19.95
C VAL A 65 12.47 11.99 -19.36
N TYR A 66 12.93 12.11 -18.11
CA TYR A 66 13.12 13.42 -17.50
C TYR A 66 14.09 14.30 -18.26
N ILE A 67 15.25 13.76 -18.64
CA ILE A 67 16.31 14.51 -19.37
C ILE A 67 15.83 14.91 -20.77
N THR A 68 15.08 14.05 -21.46
CA THR A 68 14.73 14.26 -22.86
C THR A 68 13.39 14.98 -23.05
N GLN A 69 12.42 14.79 -22.15
CA GLN A 69 11.05 15.28 -22.27
C GLN A 69 10.62 16.22 -21.12
N GLY A 70 11.47 16.37 -20.11
CA GLY A 70 11.21 17.22 -18.95
C GLY A 70 10.32 16.60 -17.88
N MET A 71 10.10 17.39 -16.82
CA MET A 71 9.41 16.95 -15.60
C MET A 71 7.97 16.46 -15.84
N GLY A 72 7.22 17.13 -16.73
CA GLY A 72 5.82 16.76 -16.98
C GLY A 72 5.67 15.36 -17.54
N ALA A 73 6.51 14.98 -18.51
CA ALA A 73 6.52 13.64 -19.10
C ALA A 73 7.00 12.59 -18.10
N ALA A 74 8.05 12.87 -17.33
CA ALA A 74 8.53 11.97 -16.30
C ALA A 74 7.49 11.75 -15.20
N ALA A 75 6.81 12.79 -14.75
CA ALA A 75 5.73 12.68 -13.79
C ALA A 75 4.56 11.83 -14.31
N ALA A 76 4.16 12.04 -15.57
CA ALA A 76 3.11 11.24 -16.21
C ALA A 76 3.50 9.75 -16.28
N LEU A 77 4.75 9.44 -16.64
CA LEU A 77 5.27 8.07 -16.64
C LEU A 77 5.24 7.45 -15.25
N VAL A 78 5.75 8.15 -14.24
CA VAL A 78 5.73 7.67 -12.84
C VAL A 78 4.30 7.40 -12.37
N HIS A 79 3.37 8.30 -12.64
CA HIS A 79 1.95 8.10 -12.30
C HIS A 79 1.37 6.87 -13.00
N HIS A 80 1.68 6.69 -14.29
CA HIS A 80 1.20 5.52 -15.04
C HIS A 80 1.72 4.20 -14.45
N LEU A 81 2.98 4.14 -14.06
CA LEU A 81 3.62 2.93 -13.55
C LEU A 81 3.31 2.65 -12.07
N ILE A 82 3.25 3.69 -11.22
CA ILE A 82 3.22 3.54 -9.76
C ILE A 82 1.80 3.66 -9.18
N ASP A 83 0.90 4.45 -9.79
CA ASP A 83 -0.46 4.61 -9.26
C ASP A 83 -1.23 3.29 -9.10
N PRO A 84 -1.14 2.32 -10.03
CA PRO A 84 -1.76 1.00 -9.82
C PRO A 84 -1.21 0.26 -8.60
N LEU A 85 0.10 0.40 -8.31
CA LEU A 85 0.73 -0.20 -7.13
C LEU A 85 0.25 0.46 -5.83
N ILE A 86 0.11 1.79 -5.83
CA ILE A 86 -0.44 2.55 -4.70
C ILE A 86 -1.86 2.08 -4.41
N ALA A 87 -2.72 2.01 -5.43
CA ALA A 87 -4.10 1.55 -5.28
C ALA A 87 -4.17 0.11 -4.75
N ALA A 88 -3.36 -0.80 -5.32
CA ALA A 88 -3.30 -2.18 -4.87
C ALA A 88 -2.72 -2.33 -3.44
N SER A 89 -1.76 -1.49 -3.05
CA SER A 89 -1.18 -1.48 -1.71
C SER A 89 -2.15 -0.91 -0.67
N ALA A 90 -2.87 0.14 -1.00
CA ALA A 90 -3.91 0.72 -0.16
C ALA A 90 -5.03 -0.30 0.10
N LEU A 91 -5.50 -1.01 -0.94
CA LEU A 91 -6.51 -2.06 -0.82
C LEU A 91 -6.05 -3.25 0.03
N ARG A 92 -4.75 -3.60 -0.01
CA ARG A 92 -4.17 -4.68 0.80
C ARG A 92 -3.80 -4.26 2.22
N GLY A 93 -3.95 -2.98 2.57
CA GLY A 93 -3.45 -2.43 3.84
C GLY A 93 -1.92 -2.50 3.97
N ALA A 94 -1.20 -2.77 2.87
CA ALA A 94 0.25 -2.91 2.88
C ALA A 94 0.89 -1.53 3.12
N GLY A 95 1.58 -1.38 4.25
CA GLY A 95 2.25 -0.14 4.66
C GLY A 95 1.37 0.84 5.45
N LEU A 96 0.07 0.66 5.50
CA LEU A 96 -0.83 1.46 6.33
C LEU A 96 -1.15 0.69 7.62
N ASP A 97 -0.78 1.25 8.74
CA ASP A 97 -1.17 0.74 10.06
C ASP A 97 -2.46 1.43 10.51
N TRP A 98 -3.58 0.98 9.90
CA TRP A 98 -4.88 1.54 10.20
C TRP A 98 -5.29 1.40 11.66
N LYS A 99 -4.77 0.37 12.35
CA LYS A 99 -5.01 0.20 13.79
C LYS A 99 -4.37 1.32 14.60
N THR A 100 -3.13 1.67 14.28
CA THR A 100 -2.44 2.81 14.91
C THR A 100 -3.14 4.13 14.58
N SER A 101 -3.51 4.36 13.32
CA SER A 101 -4.20 5.59 12.92
C SER A 101 -5.58 5.75 13.55
N LEU A 102 -6.32 4.66 13.66
CA LEU A 102 -7.59 4.68 14.37
C LEU A 102 -7.36 5.02 15.85
N GLN A 103 -6.34 4.44 16.48
CA GLN A 103 -6.02 4.71 17.87
C GLN A 103 -5.61 6.18 18.10
N GLU A 104 -4.84 6.76 17.19
CA GLU A 104 -4.48 8.18 17.20
C GLU A 104 -5.73 9.07 17.07
N LEU A 105 -6.62 8.77 16.11
CA LEU A 105 -7.88 9.50 15.94
C LEU A 105 -8.76 9.43 17.19
N LEU A 106 -8.91 8.24 17.77
CA LEU A 106 -9.70 8.04 18.99
C LEU A 106 -9.10 8.79 20.18
N SER A 107 -7.78 8.81 20.30
CA SER A 107 -7.08 9.56 21.35
C SER A 107 -7.26 11.07 21.21
N GLN A 108 -7.27 11.61 19.97
CA GLN A 108 -7.51 13.03 19.72
C GLN A 108 -8.92 13.50 20.13
N HIS A 109 -9.89 12.59 20.13
CA HIS A 109 -11.29 12.89 20.46
C HIS A 109 -11.76 12.26 21.77
N ASP A 110 -10.85 11.74 22.60
CA ASP A 110 -11.15 11.11 23.92
C ASP A 110 -12.20 9.97 23.85
N LEU A 111 -12.19 9.19 22.73
CA LEU A 111 -13.18 8.14 22.46
C LEU A 111 -12.81 6.77 23.05
N GLY A 112 -11.69 6.68 23.77
CA GLY A 112 -11.20 5.44 24.36
C GLY A 112 -10.46 4.54 23.37
N ASN A 113 -10.24 3.28 23.74
CA ASN A 113 -9.52 2.32 22.89
C ASN A 113 -10.47 1.47 22.04
N PRO A 114 -10.10 1.15 20.78
CA PRO A 114 -10.88 0.29 19.93
C PRO A 114 -10.78 -1.17 20.39
N THR A 115 -11.87 -1.91 20.33
CA THR A 115 -11.94 -3.35 20.56
C THR A 115 -12.21 -4.07 19.25
N TYR A 116 -11.47 -5.15 18.97
CA TYR A 116 -11.62 -5.94 17.75
C TYR A 116 -12.29 -7.27 18.06
N GLN A 117 -13.38 -7.55 17.35
CA GLN A 117 -14.06 -8.83 17.37
C GLN A 117 -13.81 -9.50 16.02
N VAL A 118 -13.34 -10.75 16.01
CA VAL A 118 -12.98 -11.46 14.80
C VAL A 118 -13.69 -12.81 14.79
N ASP A 119 -14.48 -13.02 13.75
CA ASP A 119 -15.11 -14.30 13.44
C ASP A 119 -14.29 -15.01 12.34
N GLU A 120 -14.18 -16.32 12.42
CA GLU A 120 -13.49 -17.14 11.41
C GLU A 120 -14.49 -18.09 10.77
N SER A 121 -14.43 -18.25 9.45
CA SER A 121 -15.30 -19.11 8.67
C SER A 121 -14.52 -19.81 7.56
N GLY A 122 -15.14 -20.84 6.96
CA GLY A 122 -14.54 -21.62 5.87
C GLY A 122 -13.68 -22.80 6.32
N PRO A 123 -13.30 -23.70 5.37
CA PRO A 123 -12.46 -24.84 5.63
C PRO A 123 -11.00 -24.44 5.89
N GLU A 124 -10.23 -25.31 6.53
CA GLU A 124 -8.85 -25.01 6.98
C GLU A 124 -7.91 -24.47 5.88
N HIS A 125 -8.10 -24.93 4.64
CA HIS A 125 -7.30 -24.50 3.47
C HIS A 125 -7.82 -23.24 2.78
N ALA A 126 -8.99 -22.69 3.20
CA ALA A 126 -9.61 -21.50 2.65
C ALA A 126 -10.35 -20.73 3.75
N LYS A 127 -9.66 -20.48 4.87
CA LYS A 127 -10.20 -19.69 5.97
C LYS A 127 -10.42 -18.25 5.55
N GLU A 128 -11.55 -17.70 5.95
CA GLU A 128 -11.91 -16.31 5.84
C GLU A 128 -12.15 -15.72 7.23
N PHE A 129 -11.72 -14.49 7.41
CA PHE A 129 -11.83 -13.77 8.68
C PHE A 129 -12.68 -12.53 8.46
N ALA A 130 -13.68 -12.32 9.33
CA ALA A 130 -14.47 -11.11 9.38
C ALA A 130 -14.18 -10.40 10.71
N ALA A 131 -13.74 -9.14 10.64
CA ALA A 131 -13.44 -8.33 11.82
C ALA A 131 -14.43 -7.17 11.95
N ARG A 132 -14.74 -6.84 13.20
CA ARG A 132 -15.54 -5.66 13.58
C ARG A 132 -14.76 -4.83 14.58
N VAL A 133 -14.75 -3.53 14.39
CA VAL A 133 -14.18 -2.56 15.33
C VAL A 133 -15.30 -1.96 16.16
N VAL A 134 -15.19 -2.07 17.47
CA VAL A 134 -16.14 -1.50 18.43
C VAL A 134 -15.46 -0.36 19.18
N VAL A 135 -16.08 0.82 19.16
CA VAL A 135 -15.62 2.02 19.86
C VAL A 135 -16.79 2.52 20.71
N ALA A 136 -16.57 2.74 22.00
CA ALA A 136 -17.61 3.18 22.95
C ALA A 136 -18.91 2.35 22.90
N GLY A 137 -18.79 1.04 22.60
CA GLY A 137 -19.93 0.11 22.51
C GLY A 137 -20.65 0.07 21.18
N ALA A 138 -20.27 0.90 20.21
CA ALA A 138 -20.83 0.90 18.86
C ALA A 138 -19.86 0.26 17.85
N VAL A 139 -20.39 -0.48 16.84
CA VAL A 139 -19.57 -0.98 15.72
C VAL A 139 -19.33 0.16 14.75
N GLU A 140 -18.09 0.59 14.62
CA GLU A 140 -17.72 1.73 13.77
C GLU A 140 -17.07 1.32 12.45
N GLY A 141 -16.63 0.06 12.31
CA GLY A 141 -16.08 -0.44 11.05
C GLY A 141 -16.05 -1.96 10.98
N THR A 142 -16.13 -2.48 9.76
CA THR A 142 -16.05 -3.92 9.46
C THR A 142 -15.03 -4.17 8.36
N GLY A 143 -14.44 -5.37 8.35
CA GLY A 143 -13.46 -5.76 7.33
C GLY A 143 -13.35 -7.26 7.23
N GLU A 144 -13.12 -7.75 6.03
CA GLU A 144 -12.91 -9.16 5.72
C GLU A 144 -11.51 -9.38 5.16
N GLY A 145 -10.92 -10.56 5.39
CA GLY A 145 -9.59 -10.87 4.91
C GLY A 145 -9.27 -12.35 4.96
N ARG A 146 -8.21 -12.75 4.27
CA ARG A 146 -7.68 -14.12 4.31
C ARG A 146 -6.84 -14.41 5.56
N THR A 147 -6.50 -13.38 6.31
CA THR A 147 -5.85 -13.48 7.60
C THR A 147 -6.57 -12.59 8.62
N LYS A 148 -6.49 -12.97 9.90
CA LYS A 148 -7.02 -12.14 10.99
C LYS A 148 -6.47 -10.71 10.93
N LYS A 149 -5.17 -10.56 10.67
CA LYS A 149 -4.50 -9.26 10.55
C LYS A 149 -5.09 -8.42 9.42
N ASP A 150 -5.34 -9.01 8.25
CA ASP A 150 -5.92 -8.27 7.11
C ASP A 150 -7.35 -7.82 7.39
N ALA A 151 -8.16 -8.69 8.00
CA ALA A 151 -9.53 -8.37 8.39
C ALA A 151 -9.56 -7.21 9.41
N GLU A 152 -8.73 -7.29 10.46
CA GLU A 152 -8.60 -6.24 11.47
C GLU A 152 -8.13 -4.91 10.90
N GLN A 153 -7.15 -4.90 9.98
CA GLN A 153 -6.67 -3.68 9.32
C GLN A 153 -7.75 -3.03 8.45
N ARG A 154 -8.53 -3.82 7.72
CA ARG A 154 -9.64 -3.30 6.91
C ARG A 154 -10.77 -2.77 7.78
N ALA A 155 -11.10 -3.45 8.88
CA ALA A 155 -12.08 -2.97 9.84
C ALA A 155 -11.64 -1.64 10.48
N ALA A 156 -10.35 -1.52 10.82
CA ALA A 156 -9.78 -0.28 11.33
C ALA A 156 -9.82 0.87 10.31
N ALA A 157 -9.56 0.57 9.02
CA ALA A 157 -9.67 1.56 7.94
C ALA A 157 -11.09 2.10 7.81
N ALA A 158 -12.09 1.20 7.78
CA ALA A 158 -13.50 1.58 7.70
C ALA A 158 -13.96 2.41 8.91
N ALA A 159 -13.51 2.03 10.11
CA ALA A 159 -13.80 2.80 11.32
C ALA A 159 -13.14 4.18 11.31
N TRP A 160 -11.91 4.27 10.82
CA TRP A 160 -11.18 5.53 10.70
C TRP A 160 -11.87 6.49 9.72
N GLU A 161 -12.34 6.01 8.56
CA GLU A 161 -13.12 6.80 7.60
C GLU A 161 -14.44 7.29 8.20
N THR A 162 -15.20 6.40 8.84
CA THR A 162 -16.48 6.72 9.45
C THR A 162 -16.35 7.79 10.52
N LEU A 163 -15.39 7.61 11.44
CA LEU A 163 -15.15 8.53 12.54
C LEU A 163 -14.49 9.82 12.06
N GLY A 164 -13.55 9.75 11.11
CA GLY A 164 -12.92 10.92 10.50
C GLY A 164 -13.96 11.85 9.88
N THR A 165 -14.90 11.32 9.12
CA THR A 165 -16.01 12.11 8.55
C THR A 165 -16.91 12.69 9.63
N ARG A 166 -17.20 11.93 10.70
CA ARG A 166 -18.05 12.37 11.81
C ARG A 166 -17.43 13.53 12.61
N TYR A 167 -16.11 13.52 12.81
CA TYR A 167 -15.40 14.49 13.64
C TYR A 167 -14.68 15.58 12.85
N ALA A 168 -14.55 15.49 11.52
CA ALA A 168 -13.95 16.53 10.67
C ALA A 168 -14.74 17.86 10.69
N GLY A 169 -15.98 17.86 11.12
CA GLY A 169 -16.84 19.06 11.22
C GLY A 169 -16.84 19.74 12.60
N THR A 170 -16.01 19.29 13.54
CA THR A 170 -16.03 19.76 14.94
C THR A 170 -14.75 20.51 15.35
N ALA A 171 -13.93 20.96 14.40
CA ALA A 171 -12.74 21.79 14.63
C ALA A 171 -13.00 23.25 14.28
#